data_a4bb009cfd3d883aeb57a0b15734503e
#
_entry.id   a4bb009cfd3d883aeb57a0b15734503e
#
_cell.length_a   1.000
_cell.length_b   1.000
_cell.length_c   1.000
_cell.angle_alpha   90.00
_cell.angle_beta   90.00
_cell.angle_gamma   90.00
#
_symmetry.space_group_name_H-M   'P 1'
#
loop_
_entity.id
_entity.type
_entity.pdbx_description
1 polymer ?
#
loop_
_entity_poly.entity_id
_entity_poly.type
_entity_poly.pdbx_seq_one_letter_code
_entity_poly.pdbx_strand_id
1 'polypeptide(L)'
;YTRARHAILAGADMVIELPTVFATAPAEIFAKGAVKIAECLNGERTLFFGIENGDKEGLIATADYLLRETAEFKAALKEELQAGVSFAKARYNALEKINPPGIDLGYTLSPNNILALEYTKAIIERGYKTDVAPIIRTGAGYKADKPKGIYYSASGIRQMIADGKYKKTAKFMPKFVFDDLPSTLPDVDKEILYALLSTPKKELADITDCSE
;
A
#
# COMPACT_ATOMS: atom_id res chain seq x y z
N TYR A 1 -14.24 9.55 -9.25
CA TYR A 1 -14.39 9.98 -10.66
C TYR A 1 -13.16 10.75 -11.17
N THR A 2 -12.72 11.83 -10.52
CA THR A 2 -11.58 12.68 -10.97
C THR A 2 -10.28 11.88 -11.16
N ARG A 3 -9.91 11.01 -10.20
CA ARG A 3 -8.70 10.17 -10.32
C ARG A 3 -8.79 9.19 -11.50
N ALA A 4 -9.97 8.60 -11.74
CA ALA A 4 -10.19 7.71 -12.89
C ALA A 4 -10.03 8.48 -14.22
N ARG A 5 -10.62 9.68 -14.31
CA ARG A 5 -10.46 10.56 -15.47
C ARG A 5 -8.99 10.90 -15.72
N HIS A 6 -8.23 11.24 -14.68
CA HIS A 6 -6.80 11.53 -14.82
C HIS A 6 -6.01 10.31 -15.30
N ALA A 7 -6.31 9.10 -14.84
CA ALA A 7 -5.65 7.89 -15.32
C ALA A 7 -5.93 7.64 -16.81
N ILE A 8 -7.17 7.80 -17.27
CA ILE A 8 -7.52 7.69 -18.69
C ILE A 8 -6.80 8.77 -19.52
N LEU A 9 -6.77 10.02 -19.06
CA LEU A 9 -6.04 11.11 -19.75
C LEU A 9 -4.51 10.88 -19.75
N ALA A 10 -4.00 10.13 -18.81
CA ALA A 10 -2.59 9.72 -18.76
C ALA A 10 -2.26 8.49 -19.62
N GLY A 11 -3.25 7.89 -20.29
CA GLY A 11 -3.06 6.79 -21.23
C GLY A 11 -3.52 5.42 -20.74
N ALA A 12 -4.25 5.34 -19.63
CA ALA A 12 -4.89 4.08 -19.22
C ALA A 12 -6.11 3.79 -20.12
N ASP A 13 -6.25 2.56 -20.58
CA ASP A 13 -7.39 2.13 -21.39
C ASP A 13 -8.64 1.87 -20.53
N MET A 14 -8.43 1.47 -19.27
CA MET A 14 -9.51 1.16 -18.34
C MET A 14 -9.11 1.51 -16.91
N VAL A 15 -10.09 1.94 -16.12
CA VAL A 15 -9.94 2.11 -14.67
C VAL A 15 -11.05 1.35 -13.97
N ILE A 16 -10.67 0.50 -13.03
CA ILE A 16 -11.60 -0.31 -12.23
C ILE A 16 -11.54 0.19 -10.79
N GLU A 17 -12.70 0.45 -10.22
CA GLU A 17 -12.80 0.82 -8.80
C GLU A 17 -12.67 -0.43 -7.93
N LEU A 18 -11.76 -0.40 -6.97
CA LEU A 18 -11.69 -1.41 -5.92
C LEU A 18 -12.84 -1.17 -4.93
N PRO A 19 -13.71 -2.17 -4.67
CA PRO A 19 -14.81 -2.00 -3.72
C PRO A 19 -14.31 -1.52 -2.36
N THR A 20 -15.09 -0.64 -1.73
CA THR A 20 -14.69 0.06 -0.48
C THR A 20 -14.25 -0.91 0.61
N VAL A 21 -14.89 -2.05 0.76
CA VAL A 21 -14.53 -3.09 1.75
C VAL A 21 -13.11 -3.62 1.59
N PHE A 22 -12.54 -3.58 0.38
CA PHE A 22 -11.12 -3.92 0.13
C PHE A 22 -10.25 -2.67 0.17
N ALA A 23 -10.73 -1.54 -0.35
CA ALA A 23 -9.94 -0.32 -0.48
C ALA A 23 -9.55 0.30 0.87
N THR A 24 -10.34 0.06 1.91
CA THR A 24 -10.11 0.55 3.29
C THR A 24 -9.54 -0.51 4.23
N ALA A 25 -9.35 -1.75 3.73
CA ALA A 25 -8.85 -2.86 4.52
C ALA A 25 -7.30 -2.85 4.67
N PRO A 26 -6.75 -3.63 5.61
CA PRO A 26 -5.33 -3.87 5.71
C PRO A 26 -4.73 -4.42 4.41
N ALA A 27 -3.40 -4.27 4.24
CA ALA A 27 -2.69 -4.57 3.00
C ALA A 27 -2.97 -5.97 2.43
N GLU A 28 -3.12 -6.97 3.27
CA GLU A 28 -3.45 -8.35 2.86
C GLU A 28 -4.82 -8.43 2.16
N ILE A 29 -5.86 -7.88 2.79
CA ILE A 29 -7.24 -7.93 2.26
C ILE A 29 -7.35 -7.02 1.02
N PHE A 30 -6.72 -5.84 1.06
CA PHE A 30 -6.60 -4.94 -0.09
C PHE A 30 -5.97 -5.68 -1.29
N ALA A 31 -4.85 -6.36 -1.09
CA ALA A 31 -4.15 -7.09 -2.13
C ALA A 31 -5.00 -8.25 -2.70
N LYS A 32 -5.63 -9.03 -1.84
CA LYS A 32 -6.54 -10.12 -2.27
C LYS A 32 -7.68 -9.61 -3.15
N GLY A 33 -8.29 -8.47 -2.80
CA GLY A 33 -9.32 -7.84 -3.61
C GLY A 33 -8.82 -7.37 -4.98
N ALA A 34 -7.70 -6.66 -5.01
CA ALA A 34 -7.10 -6.13 -6.23
C ALA A 34 -6.64 -7.24 -7.19
N VAL A 35 -5.95 -8.26 -6.68
CA VAL A 35 -5.50 -9.41 -7.47
C VAL A 35 -6.67 -10.21 -8.01
N LYS A 36 -7.75 -10.39 -7.22
CA LYS A 36 -8.96 -11.06 -7.69
C LYS A 36 -9.62 -10.33 -8.85
N ILE A 37 -9.67 -9.00 -8.82
CA ILE A 37 -10.19 -8.20 -9.94
C ILE A 37 -9.30 -8.38 -11.17
N ALA A 38 -7.98 -8.29 -11.01
CA ALA A 38 -7.04 -8.51 -12.12
C ALA A 38 -7.22 -9.90 -12.75
N GLU A 39 -7.41 -10.93 -11.93
CA GLU A 39 -7.61 -12.31 -12.42
C GLU A 39 -8.94 -12.50 -13.16
N CYS A 40 -9.94 -11.64 -12.93
CA CYS A 40 -11.20 -11.68 -13.71
C CYS A 40 -11.05 -11.09 -15.12
N LEU A 41 -9.95 -10.41 -15.44
CA LEU A 41 -9.67 -9.94 -16.79
C LEU A 41 -9.18 -11.09 -17.66
N ASN A 42 -9.58 -11.09 -18.93
CA ASN A 42 -9.14 -12.10 -19.89
C ASN A 42 -7.72 -11.83 -20.40
N GLY A 43 -7.04 -12.87 -20.86
CA GLY A 43 -5.72 -12.80 -21.48
C GLY A 43 -4.55 -12.94 -20.50
N GLU A 44 -3.34 -12.66 -20.97
CA GLU A 44 -2.14 -12.60 -20.14
C GLU A 44 -2.15 -11.33 -19.31
N ARG A 45 -1.76 -11.46 -18.05
CA ARG A 45 -1.82 -10.37 -17.08
C ARG A 45 -0.50 -10.22 -16.36
N THR A 46 -0.04 -8.97 -16.26
CA THR A 46 1.12 -8.61 -15.45
C THR A 46 0.73 -7.47 -14.52
N LEU A 47 0.89 -7.67 -13.24
CA LEU A 47 0.63 -6.66 -12.22
C LEU A 47 1.90 -5.84 -11.97
N PHE A 48 1.87 -4.56 -12.34
CA PHE A 48 2.95 -3.62 -12.10
C PHE A 48 2.73 -2.85 -10.80
N PHE A 49 3.76 -2.75 -9.98
CA PHE A 49 3.73 -1.95 -8.75
C PHE A 49 5.12 -1.44 -8.37
N GLY A 50 5.15 -0.34 -7.61
CA GLY A 50 6.41 0.25 -7.16
C GLY A 50 6.93 -0.43 -5.89
N ILE A 51 8.25 -0.72 -5.86
CA ILE A 51 8.97 -1.18 -4.66
C ILE A 51 10.09 -0.18 -4.32
N GLU A 52 10.51 -0.17 -3.05
CA GLU A 52 11.61 0.72 -2.62
C GLU A 52 12.98 0.10 -2.93
N ASN A 53 13.10 -1.21 -2.81
CA ASN A 53 14.31 -2.01 -3.05
C ASN A 53 13.95 -3.46 -3.34
N GLY A 54 14.90 -4.24 -3.85
CA GLY A 54 14.73 -5.65 -4.17
C GLY A 54 14.45 -5.91 -5.65
N ASP A 55 14.11 -7.13 -5.99
CA ASP A 55 13.82 -7.62 -7.33
C ASP A 55 12.64 -8.61 -7.33
N LYS A 56 12.26 -9.11 -8.49
CA LYS A 56 11.14 -10.04 -8.66
C LYS A 56 11.38 -11.38 -7.97
N GLU A 57 12.59 -11.90 -8.09
CA GLU A 57 12.97 -13.22 -7.58
C GLU A 57 12.96 -13.24 -6.05
N GLY A 58 13.57 -12.25 -5.40
CA GLY A 58 13.55 -12.08 -3.95
C GLY A 58 12.15 -11.84 -3.39
N LEU A 59 11.32 -11.09 -4.12
CA LEU A 59 9.92 -10.87 -3.75
C LEU A 59 9.12 -12.17 -3.75
N ILE A 60 9.24 -12.98 -4.82
CA ILE A 60 8.54 -14.27 -4.93
C ILE A 60 9.04 -15.24 -3.85
N ALA A 61 10.34 -15.34 -3.65
CA ALA A 61 10.92 -16.21 -2.63
C ALA A 61 10.44 -15.84 -1.22
N THR A 62 10.40 -14.54 -0.90
CA THR A 62 9.91 -14.06 0.40
C THR A 62 8.41 -14.32 0.58
N ALA A 63 7.61 -14.13 -0.46
CA ALA A 63 6.18 -14.41 -0.43
C ALA A 63 5.89 -15.89 -0.21
N ASP A 64 6.57 -16.78 -0.94
CA ASP A 64 6.43 -18.23 -0.82
C ASP A 64 6.86 -18.74 0.56
N TYR A 65 7.98 -18.24 1.09
CA TYR A 65 8.43 -18.58 2.45
C TYR A 65 7.37 -18.21 3.50
N LEU A 66 6.84 -16.99 3.44
CA LEU A 66 5.83 -16.53 4.39
C LEU A 66 4.51 -17.30 4.28
N LEU A 67 4.15 -17.79 3.10
CA LEU A 67 2.95 -18.62 2.91
C LEU A 67 3.10 -20.03 3.51
N ARG A 68 4.32 -20.56 3.58
CA ARG A 68 4.58 -21.89 4.19
C ARG A 68 4.43 -21.88 5.70
N GLU A 69 4.55 -20.72 6.34
CA GLU A 69 4.40 -20.54 7.79
C GLU A 69 5.07 -21.63 8.61
N THR A 70 6.38 -21.82 8.45
CA THR A 70 7.14 -22.85 9.16
C THR A 70 6.90 -22.80 10.68
N ALA A 71 7.01 -23.93 11.36
CA ALA A 71 6.81 -23.98 12.82
C ALA A 71 7.76 -23.03 13.57
N GLU A 72 9.00 -22.89 13.07
CA GLU A 72 10.00 -21.98 13.61
C GLU A 72 9.57 -20.52 13.45
N PHE A 73 9.07 -20.14 12.26
CA PHE A 73 8.57 -18.79 12.01
C PHE A 73 7.35 -18.46 12.89
N LYS A 74 6.39 -19.39 13.02
CA LYS A 74 5.22 -19.21 13.89
C LYS A 74 5.62 -19.02 15.35
N ALA A 75 6.59 -19.76 15.83
CA ALA A 75 7.09 -19.65 17.21
C ALA A 75 7.75 -18.29 17.44
N ALA A 76 8.66 -17.88 16.56
CA ALA A 76 9.35 -16.60 16.65
C ALA A 76 8.37 -15.41 16.53
N LEU A 77 7.41 -15.47 15.59
CA LEU A 77 6.39 -14.43 15.42
C LEU A 77 5.51 -14.29 16.66
N LYS A 78 5.12 -15.42 17.27
CA LYS A 78 4.31 -15.41 18.49
C LYS A 78 5.05 -14.77 19.66
N GLU A 79 6.34 -15.09 19.83
CA GLU A 79 7.19 -14.48 20.85
C GLU A 79 7.25 -12.96 20.72
N GLU A 80 7.47 -12.45 19.49
CA GLU A 80 7.53 -11.03 19.20
C GLU A 80 6.18 -10.33 19.43
N LEU A 81 5.07 -10.97 19.05
CA LEU A 81 3.74 -10.41 19.30
C LEU A 81 3.41 -10.32 20.79
N GLN A 82 3.87 -11.30 21.61
CA GLN A 82 3.72 -11.26 23.07
C GLN A 82 4.52 -10.12 23.71
N ALA A 83 5.59 -9.66 23.06
CA ALA A 83 6.34 -8.47 23.48
C ALA A 83 5.62 -7.14 23.21
N GLY A 84 4.40 -7.17 22.60
CA GLY A 84 3.55 -5.99 22.39
C GLY A 84 3.95 -5.11 21.21
N VAL A 85 4.79 -5.58 20.30
CA VAL A 85 5.14 -4.84 19.09
C VAL A 85 4.07 -5.03 17.98
N SER A 86 4.01 -4.10 17.04
CA SER A 86 3.07 -4.21 15.92
C SER A 86 3.36 -5.45 15.06
N PHE A 87 2.33 -5.99 14.39
CA PHE A 87 2.47 -7.19 13.55
C PHE A 87 3.58 -7.06 12.50
N ALA A 88 3.70 -5.90 11.84
CA ALA A 88 4.75 -5.67 10.85
C ALA A 88 6.16 -5.74 11.49
N LYS A 89 6.34 -5.16 12.68
CA LYS A 89 7.60 -5.21 13.41
C LYS A 89 7.89 -6.62 13.92
N ALA A 90 6.89 -7.31 14.48
CA ALA A 90 7.01 -8.69 14.94
C ALA A 90 7.43 -9.63 13.79
N ARG A 91 6.83 -9.49 12.62
CA ARG A 91 7.19 -10.26 11.43
C ARG A 91 8.62 -10.00 10.98
N TYR A 92 9.05 -8.73 10.97
CA TYR A 92 10.42 -8.38 10.65
C TYR A 92 11.41 -9.02 11.64
N ASN A 93 11.20 -8.84 12.96
CA ASN A 93 12.08 -9.37 13.99
C ASN A 93 12.16 -10.91 13.94
N ALA A 94 11.04 -11.59 13.73
CA ALA A 94 10.99 -13.04 13.60
C ALA A 94 11.83 -13.53 12.41
N LEU A 95 11.70 -12.87 11.24
CA LEU A 95 12.52 -13.18 10.05
C LEU A 95 13.99 -12.87 10.28
N GLU A 96 14.33 -11.75 10.91
CA GLU A 96 15.71 -11.38 11.25
C GLU A 96 16.36 -12.41 12.19
N LYS A 97 15.62 -12.89 13.20
CA LYS A 97 16.06 -13.90 14.15
C LYS A 97 16.34 -15.25 13.49
N ILE A 98 15.49 -15.69 12.57
CA ILE A 98 15.61 -16.97 11.85
C ILE A 98 16.64 -16.88 10.73
N ASN A 99 16.73 -15.71 10.07
CA ASN A 99 17.58 -15.44 8.90
C ASN A 99 17.47 -16.53 7.83
N PRO A 100 16.27 -16.78 7.27
CA PRO A 100 16.10 -17.84 6.29
C PRO A 100 16.88 -17.55 5.02
N PRO A 101 17.52 -18.55 4.40
CA PRO A 101 18.33 -18.33 3.21
C PRO A 101 17.48 -17.84 2.03
N GLY A 102 17.98 -16.83 1.31
CA GLY A 102 17.33 -16.29 0.11
C GLY A 102 16.15 -15.34 0.37
N ILE A 103 15.89 -14.97 1.63
CA ILE A 103 14.84 -14.03 2.01
C ILE A 103 15.40 -12.63 2.20
N ASP A 104 14.81 -11.65 1.52
CA ASP A 104 15.15 -10.24 1.71
C ASP A 104 14.17 -9.58 2.69
N LEU A 105 14.67 -9.24 3.87
CA LEU A 105 13.93 -8.56 4.94
C LEU A 105 13.41 -7.18 4.51
N GLY A 106 14.02 -6.56 3.51
CA GLY A 106 13.61 -5.27 2.96
C GLY A 106 12.15 -5.24 2.51
N TYR A 107 11.60 -6.40 2.08
CA TYR A 107 10.18 -6.50 1.69
C TYR A 107 9.20 -6.33 2.85
N THR A 108 9.65 -6.40 4.09
CA THR A 108 8.78 -6.29 5.27
C THR A 108 8.85 -4.93 5.96
N LEU A 109 9.68 -4.00 5.47
CA LEU A 109 9.98 -2.75 6.16
C LEU A 109 9.20 -1.54 5.63
N SER A 110 9.02 -1.42 4.33
CA SER A 110 8.40 -0.23 3.76
C SER A 110 6.96 -0.50 3.30
N PRO A 111 6.07 0.50 3.34
CA PRO A 111 4.68 0.32 2.94
C PRO A 111 4.50 -0.21 1.51
N ASN A 112 5.32 0.25 0.55
CA ASN A 112 5.23 -0.23 -0.83
C ASN A 112 5.71 -1.67 -0.96
N ASN A 113 6.79 -2.04 -0.28
CA ASN A 113 7.30 -3.41 -0.29
C ASN A 113 6.34 -4.37 0.41
N ILE A 114 5.73 -3.96 1.54
CA ILE A 114 4.71 -4.75 2.22
C ILE A 114 3.53 -5.02 1.28
N LEU A 115 3.05 -4.00 0.57
CA LEU A 115 1.93 -4.17 -0.36
C LEU A 115 2.31 -5.05 -1.55
N ALA A 116 3.52 -4.89 -2.10
CA ALA A 116 4.06 -5.76 -3.15
C ALA A 116 4.11 -7.23 -2.71
N LEU A 117 4.55 -7.46 -1.48
CA LEU A 117 4.60 -8.78 -0.86
C LEU A 117 3.19 -9.39 -0.72
N GLU A 118 2.21 -8.62 -0.26
CA GLU A 118 0.84 -9.13 -0.11
C GLU A 118 0.17 -9.40 -1.48
N TYR A 119 0.44 -8.62 -2.53
CA TYR A 119 0.00 -8.96 -3.90
C TYR A 119 0.58 -10.29 -4.35
N THR A 120 1.89 -10.48 -4.17
CA THR A 120 2.59 -11.69 -4.62
C THR A 120 2.11 -12.91 -3.83
N LYS A 121 1.93 -12.78 -2.51
CA LYS A 121 1.32 -13.82 -1.68
C LYS A 121 -0.08 -14.21 -2.17
N ALA A 122 -0.95 -13.24 -2.44
CA ALA A 122 -2.31 -13.49 -2.91
C ALA A 122 -2.33 -14.23 -4.26
N ILE A 123 -1.41 -13.93 -5.17
CA ILE A 123 -1.26 -14.62 -6.46
C ILE A 123 -0.82 -16.07 -6.24
N ILE A 124 0.22 -16.32 -5.43
CA ILE A 124 0.77 -17.66 -5.16
C ILE A 124 -0.27 -18.51 -4.41
N GLU A 125 -0.84 -17.98 -3.32
CA GLU A 125 -1.83 -18.69 -2.48
C GLU A 125 -3.02 -19.20 -3.27
N ARG A 126 -3.48 -18.42 -4.27
CA ARG A 126 -4.63 -18.75 -5.10
C ARG A 126 -4.29 -19.49 -6.38
N GLY A 127 -3.02 -19.71 -6.70
CA GLY A 127 -2.58 -20.30 -7.96
C GLY A 127 -3.00 -19.48 -9.18
N TYR A 128 -3.06 -18.16 -9.07
CA TYR A 128 -3.43 -17.27 -10.17
C TYR A 128 -2.32 -17.19 -11.22
N LYS A 129 -2.71 -16.92 -12.48
CA LYS A 129 -1.78 -16.82 -13.61
C LYS A 129 -1.23 -15.41 -13.84
N THR A 130 -1.66 -14.45 -13.05
CA THR A 130 -1.15 -13.07 -13.11
C THR A 130 0.33 -13.06 -12.72
N ASP A 131 1.17 -12.56 -13.61
CA ASP A 131 2.60 -12.33 -13.33
C ASP A 131 2.80 -11.04 -12.53
N VAL A 132 3.96 -10.88 -11.89
CA VAL A 132 4.32 -9.68 -11.14
C VAL A 132 5.52 -8.99 -11.79
N ALA A 133 5.47 -7.67 -11.88
CA ALA A 133 6.56 -6.83 -12.39
C ALA A 133 6.82 -5.68 -11.42
N PRO A 134 7.66 -5.90 -10.39
CA PRO A 134 8.05 -4.84 -9.48
C PRO A 134 8.93 -3.81 -10.19
N ILE A 135 8.66 -2.53 -9.95
CA ILE A 135 9.43 -1.40 -10.50
C ILE A 135 10.07 -0.65 -9.34
N ILE A 136 11.40 -0.52 -9.37
CA ILE A 136 12.11 0.29 -8.37
C ILE A 136 11.65 1.74 -8.48
N ARG A 137 11.18 2.30 -7.39
CA ARG A 137 10.73 3.69 -7.32
C ARG A 137 11.91 4.63 -7.48
N THR A 138 11.80 5.51 -8.47
CA THR A 138 12.75 6.59 -8.69
C THR A 138 12.19 7.89 -8.13
N GLY A 139 13.01 8.68 -7.42
CA GLY A 139 12.57 9.98 -6.90
C GLY A 139 12.76 10.14 -5.39
N ALA A 140 11.99 11.04 -4.80
CA ALA A 140 11.99 11.27 -3.37
C ALA A 140 11.34 10.08 -2.63
N GLY A 141 11.96 9.59 -1.55
CA GLY A 141 11.40 8.53 -0.71
C GLY A 141 10.02 8.90 -0.16
N TYR A 142 9.29 7.91 0.36
CA TYR A 142 7.89 8.06 0.80
C TYR A 142 7.66 9.24 1.78
N LYS A 143 8.65 9.54 2.63
CA LYS A 143 8.61 10.64 3.61
C LYS A 143 9.58 11.78 3.27
N ALA A 144 10.04 11.90 2.02
CA ALA A 144 11.01 12.93 1.67
C ALA A 144 10.36 14.33 1.65
N ASP A 145 10.92 15.24 2.44
CA ASP A 145 10.48 16.64 2.55
C ASP A 145 10.95 17.51 1.38
N LYS A 146 11.81 16.96 0.51
CA LYS A 146 12.37 17.69 -0.64
C LYS A 146 12.16 16.90 -1.93
N PRO A 147 11.87 17.59 -3.05
CA PRO A 147 11.77 16.94 -4.35
C PRO A 147 13.11 16.39 -4.79
N LYS A 148 13.11 15.28 -5.53
CA LYS A 148 14.26 14.76 -6.25
C LYS A 148 14.02 14.91 -7.75
N GLY A 149 14.61 15.93 -8.35
CA GLY A 149 14.35 16.30 -9.76
C GLY A 149 12.92 16.78 -9.97
N ILE A 150 12.20 16.15 -10.92
CA ILE A 150 10.80 16.44 -11.25
C ILE A 150 9.81 15.66 -10.39
N TYR A 151 10.29 14.74 -9.55
CA TYR A 151 9.43 13.90 -8.72
C TYR A 151 9.32 14.46 -7.30
N TYR A 152 8.09 14.51 -6.82
CA TYR A 152 7.80 14.87 -5.43
C TYR A 152 6.78 13.90 -4.84
N SER A 153 6.86 13.64 -3.54
CA SER A 153 5.92 12.74 -2.87
C SER A 153 4.53 13.36 -2.78
N ALA A 154 3.49 12.53 -2.72
CA ALA A 154 2.13 13.01 -2.52
C ALA A 154 1.97 13.78 -1.19
N SER A 155 2.68 13.37 -0.13
CA SER A 155 2.74 14.11 1.13
C SER A 155 3.41 15.48 0.98
N GLY A 156 4.50 15.55 0.22
CA GLY A 156 5.15 16.83 -0.07
C GLY A 156 4.27 17.78 -0.90
N ILE A 157 3.52 17.26 -1.88
CA ILE A 157 2.55 18.07 -2.62
C ILE A 157 1.45 18.60 -1.70
N ARG A 158 0.87 17.74 -0.83
CA ARG A 158 -0.13 18.19 0.15
C ARG A 158 0.42 19.25 1.10
N GLN A 159 1.66 19.09 1.58
CA GLN A 159 2.32 20.10 2.41
C GLN A 159 2.50 21.44 1.68
N MET A 160 2.89 21.39 0.39
CA MET A 160 2.98 22.63 -0.41
C MET A 160 1.64 23.34 -0.54
N ILE A 161 0.53 22.61 -0.66
CA ILE A 161 -0.81 23.19 -0.70
C ILE A 161 -1.14 23.83 0.65
N ALA A 162 -0.91 23.10 1.75
CA ALA A 162 -1.13 23.60 3.12
C ALA A 162 -0.31 24.86 3.40
N ASP A 163 0.93 24.94 2.89
CA ASP A 163 1.82 26.12 3.02
C ASP A 163 1.40 27.30 2.10
N GLY A 164 0.30 27.22 1.38
CA GLY A 164 -0.13 28.25 0.43
C GLY A 164 0.70 28.30 -0.87
N LYS A 165 1.53 27.30 -1.13
CA LYS A 165 2.42 27.22 -2.30
C LYS A 165 1.77 26.46 -3.48
N TYR A 166 0.44 26.47 -3.58
CA TYR A 166 -0.34 25.73 -4.57
C TYR A 166 0.21 25.84 -5.99
N LYS A 167 0.47 27.06 -6.50
CA LYS A 167 0.96 27.28 -7.87
C LYS A 167 2.29 26.57 -8.16
N LYS A 168 3.11 26.33 -7.15
CA LYS A 168 4.40 25.63 -7.34
C LYS A 168 4.25 24.13 -7.56
N THR A 169 3.10 23.55 -7.27
CA THR A 169 2.84 22.12 -7.47
C THR A 169 2.69 21.76 -8.95
N ALA A 170 2.33 22.73 -9.82
CA ALA A 170 2.14 22.53 -11.25
C ALA A 170 3.34 21.87 -11.97
N LYS A 171 4.56 22.10 -11.50
CA LYS A 171 5.78 21.52 -12.08
C LYS A 171 5.99 20.02 -11.78
N PHE A 172 5.21 19.45 -10.85
CA PHE A 172 5.35 18.07 -10.41
C PHE A 172 4.22 17.16 -10.92
N MET A 173 3.34 17.68 -11.77
CA MET A 173 2.21 16.92 -12.30
C MET A 173 1.82 17.40 -13.69
N PRO A 174 1.11 16.58 -14.50
CA PRO A 174 0.53 17.00 -15.75
C PRO A 174 -0.46 18.16 -15.56
N LYS A 175 -0.57 19.01 -16.60
CA LYS A 175 -1.46 20.19 -16.58
C LYS A 175 -2.90 19.82 -16.23
N PHE A 176 -3.45 18.77 -16.83
CA PHE A 176 -4.84 18.33 -16.59
C PHE A 176 -5.08 17.85 -15.15
N VAL A 177 -4.03 17.41 -14.45
CA VAL A 177 -4.11 17.08 -13.01
C VAL A 177 -4.10 18.36 -12.19
N PHE A 178 -3.23 19.31 -12.54
CA PHE A 178 -3.13 20.59 -11.85
C PHE A 178 -4.40 21.43 -11.97
N ASP A 179 -5.04 21.42 -13.14
CA ASP A 179 -6.27 22.17 -13.38
C ASP A 179 -7.45 21.71 -12.50
N ASP A 180 -7.43 20.44 -12.08
CA ASP A 180 -8.44 19.85 -11.19
C ASP A 180 -8.01 19.80 -9.70
N LEU A 181 -6.77 20.18 -9.43
CA LEU A 181 -6.24 20.10 -8.06
C LEU A 181 -6.89 21.17 -7.19
N PRO A 182 -7.46 20.83 -6.02
CA PRO A 182 -8.02 21.82 -5.12
C PRO A 182 -6.92 22.71 -4.55
N SER A 183 -7.18 24.01 -4.45
CA SER A 183 -6.25 24.98 -3.88
C SER A 183 -6.11 24.86 -2.36
N THR A 184 -7.08 24.20 -1.71
CA THR A 184 -7.09 23.85 -0.27
C THR A 184 -7.36 22.38 -0.11
N LEU A 185 -6.76 21.78 0.91
CA LEU A 185 -7.06 20.36 1.24
C LEU A 185 -8.47 20.26 1.84
N PRO A 186 -9.23 19.21 1.50
CA PRO A 186 -10.48 18.94 2.19
C PRO A 186 -10.21 18.65 3.66
N ASP A 187 -11.03 19.22 4.51
CA ASP A 187 -11.03 18.99 5.95
C ASP A 187 -12.36 18.31 6.30
N VAL A 188 -12.28 17.10 6.80
CA VAL A 188 -13.42 16.26 7.22
C VAL A 188 -13.37 15.92 8.71
N ASP A 189 -12.49 16.57 9.48
CA ASP A 189 -12.25 16.25 10.88
C ASP A 189 -13.51 16.47 11.72
N LYS A 190 -14.31 17.50 11.38
CA LYS A 190 -15.56 17.80 12.09
C LYS A 190 -16.63 16.73 11.86
N GLU A 191 -16.76 16.25 10.62
CA GLU A 191 -17.69 15.19 10.25
C GLU A 191 -17.29 13.86 10.92
N ILE A 192 -16.01 13.55 10.94
CA ILE A 192 -15.47 12.36 11.63
C ILE A 192 -15.71 12.48 13.14
N LEU A 193 -15.38 13.62 13.74
CA LEU A 193 -15.59 13.85 15.17
C LEU A 193 -17.08 13.75 15.53
N TYR A 194 -17.95 14.34 14.72
CA TYR A 194 -19.39 14.24 14.91
C TYR A 194 -19.87 12.79 14.86
N ALA A 195 -19.44 12.02 13.84
CA ALA A 195 -19.78 10.61 13.70
C ALA A 195 -19.35 9.81 14.95
N LEU A 196 -18.10 9.99 15.41
CA LEU A 196 -17.57 9.30 16.59
C LEU A 196 -18.35 9.67 17.87
N LEU A 197 -18.67 10.94 18.07
CA LEU A 197 -19.38 11.40 19.27
C LEU A 197 -20.87 11.01 19.26
N SER A 198 -21.48 10.86 18.10
CA SER A 198 -22.89 10.49 17.94
C SER A 198 -23.13 8.98 17.87
N THR A 199 -22.09 8.17 17.66
CA THR A 199 -22.21 6.72 17.61
C THR A 199 -22.11 6.11 19.00
N PRO A 200 -23.06 5.24 19.42
CA PRO A 200 -22.99 4.59 20.71
C PRO A 200 -21.70 3.77 20.89
N LYS A 201 -21.10 3.80 22.07
CA LYS A 201 -19.85 3.03 22.35
C LYS A 201 -19.94 1.55 21.98
N LYS A 202 -21.11 0.94 22.19
CA LYS A 202 -21.32 -0.47 21.83
C LYS A 202 -21.18 -0.71 20.34
N GLU A 203 -21.68 0.18 19.49
CA GLU A 203 -21.55 0.08 18.04
C GLU A 203 -20.10 0.34 17.59
N LEU A 204 -19.39 1.26 18.25
CA LEU A 204 -17.95 1.51 17.98
C LEU A 204 -17.11 0.29 18.35
N ALA A 205 -17.44 -0.42 19.44
CA ALA A 205 -16.71 -1.63 19.86
C ALA A 205 -16.88 -2.81 18.90
N ASP A 206 -17.97 -2.82 18.10
CA ASP A 206 -18.21 -3.84 17.08
C ASP A 206 -17.41 -3.56 15.77
N ILE A 207 -16.77 -2.39 15.65
CA ILE A 207 -15.91 -2.06 14.50
C ILE A 207 -14.54 -2.71 14.69
N THR A 208 -14.10 -3.46 13.68
CA THR A 208 -12.78 -4.11 13.68
C THR A 208 -11.66 -3.08 13.91
N ASP A 209 -10.70 -3.43 14.75
CA ASP A 209 -9.56 -2.59 15.17
C ASP A 209 -9.93 -1.31 15.95
N CYS A 210 -11.18 -1.17 16.39
CA CYS A 210 -11.57 -0.14 17.34
C CYS A 210 -11.34 -0.68 18.77
N SER A 211 -10.44 -0.05 19.53
CA SER A 211 -10.18 -0.36 20.95
C SER A 211 -10.67 0.77 21.86
N GLU A 212 -10.98 0.45 23.11
CA GLU A 212 -11.39 1.45 24.13
C GLU A 212 -10.29 2.49 24.41
#